data_d4ee3ef649678fb33b7e7fc0b50fe054
#
_entry.id   d4ee3ef649678fb33b7e7fc0b50fe054
#
_cell.length_a   1.000
_cell.length_b   1.000
_cell.length_c   1.000
_cell.angle_alpha   90.00
_cell.angle_beta   90.00
_cell.angle_gamma   90.00
#
_symmetry.space_group_name_H-M   'P 1'
#
loop_
_entity.id
_entity.type
_entity.pdbx_description
1 polymer ?
#
loop_
_entity_poly.entity_id
_entity_poly.type
_entity_poly.pdbx_seq_one_letter_code
_entity_poly.pdbx_strand_id
1 'polypeptide(L)'
;SEMCIRDSASGGRKGLAQSIFQVGGNAGGAMGPLLAALVVIPFGQASIGWFALAAILAILILSRIGRWYKLRLTVTANRPAAAAAAPAHHLGKRKIRLALGILGVLVFSKYFYIASMTNYFTFFLMDKFEISVQGAQYCLFTFLGASAVGTVAGGPLGDRFGRKYVIWGSILGAAPFTLLLPYANLTCTIVLAVIIGL
;
A
#
# COMPACT_ATOMS: atom_id res chain seq x y z
N SER A 1 7.59 0.21 17.41
CA SER A 1 6.37 0.12 18.26
C SER A 1 5.16 -0.42 17.50
N GLU A 2 4.94 -0.08 16.23
CA GLU A 2 3.84 -0.62 15.41
C GLU A 2 3.97 -2.12 15.16
N MET A 3 5.19 -2.64 15.03
CA MET A 3 5.46 -4.07 14.86
C MET A 3 4.99 -4.91 16.05
N CYS A 4 5.13 -4.40 17.28
CA CYS A 4 4.72 -5.12 18.49
C CYS A 4 3.19 -5.23 18.62
N ILE A 5 2.45 -4.20 18.18
CA ILE A 5 0.96 -4.25 18.18
C ILE A 5 0.48 -5.31 17.21
N ARG A 6 1.05 -5.34 16.01
CA ARG A 6 0.74 -6.32 14.97
C ARG A 6 1.06 -7.75 15.40
N ASP A 7 2.22 -7.96 16.02
CA ASP A 7 2.62 -9.28 16.51
C ASP A 7 1.73 -9.80 17.64
N SER A 8 1.29 -8.93 18.55
CA SER A 8 0.40 -9.33 19.65
C SER A 8 -1.04 -9.58 19.19
N ALA A 9 -1.49 -8.93 18.11
CA ALA A 9 -2.84 -9.11 17.57
C ALA A 9 -2.94 -10.22 16.51
N SER A 10 -1.81 -10.69 15.97
CA SER A 10 -1.78 -11.57 14.80
C SER A 10 -2.03 -13.06 15.08
N GLY A 11 -2.01 -13.51 16.35
CA GLY A 11 -2.19 -14.93 16.67
C GLY A 11 -1.29 -15.88 15.86
N GLY A 12 -0.09 -15.44 15.45
CA GLY A 12 0.84 -16.20 14.62
C GLY A 12 0.74 -15.95 13.10
N ARG A 13 -0.29 -15.29 12.59
CA ARG A 13 -0.48 -14.97 11.17
C ARG A 13 0.04 -13.59 10.84
N LYS A 14 1.36 -13.42 10.89
CA LYS A 14 2.03 -12.12 10.74
C LYS A 14 1.81 -11.46 9.37
N GLY A 15 1.72 -12.24 8.30
CA GLY A 15 1.47 -11.76 6.95
C GLY A 15 0.08 -11.16 6.80
N LEU A 16 -0.93 -11.83 7.31
CA LEU A 16 -2.32 -11.35 7.26
C LEU A 16 -2.50 -10.06 8.08
N ALA A 17 -1.93 -9.98 9.27
CA ALA A 17 -1.99 -8.76 10.08
C ALA A 17 -1.28 -7.58 9.41
N GLN A 18 -0.15 -7.83 8.73
CA GLN A 18 0.57 -6.84 7.95
C GLN A 18 -0.25 -6.36 6.75
N SER A 19 -0.90 -7.27 6.03
CA SER A 19 -1.70 -6.90 4.85
C SER A 19 -2.95 -6.11 5.24
N ILE A 20 -3.65 -6.46 6.31
CA ILE A 20 -4.82 -5.69 6.79
C ILE A 20 -4.42 -4.25 7.14
N PHE A 21 -3.28 -4.07 7.80
CA PHE A 21 -2.78 -2.72 8.11
C PHE A 21 -2.44 -1.92 6.84
N GLN A 22 -1.77 -2.56 5.88
CA GLN A 22 -1.39 -1.95 4.61
C GLN A 22 -2.61 -1.57 3.76
N VAL A 23 -3.68 -2.37 3.82
CA VAL A 23 -4.95 -2.11 3.13
C VAL A 23 -5.55 -0.77 3.53
N GLY A 24 -5.50 -0.42 4.83
CA GLY A 24 -5.98 0.88 5.28
C GLY A 24 -5.27 2.05 4.58
N GLY A 25 -3.95 1.96 4.42
CA GLY A 25 -3.17 2.95 3.68
C GLY A 25 -3.47 2.98 2.18
N ASN A 26 -3.52 1.81 1.54
CA ASN A 26 -3.81 1.70 0.11
C ASN A 26 -5.25 2.11 -0.22
N ALA A 27 -6.22 1.71 0.59
CA ALA A 27 -7.62 2.12 0.43
C ALA A 27 -7.78 3.64 0.60
N GLY A 28 -7.13 4.24 1.61
CA GLY A 28 -7.11 5.69 1.77
C GLY A 28 -6.49 6.41 0.57
N GLY A 29 -5.39 5.86 0.03
CA GLY A 29 -4.76 6.38 -1.19
C GLY A 29 -5.66 6.28 -2.42
N ALA A 30 -6.43 5.19 -2.56
CA ALA A 30 -7.39 5.01 -3.65
C ALA A 30 -8.60 5.95 -3.52
N MET A 31 -9.07 6.21 -2.30
CA MET A 31 -10.19 7.13 -2.06
C MET A 31 -9.88 8.58 -2.47
N GLY A 32 -8.60 8.99 -2.45
CA GLY A 32 -8.19 10.34 -2.85
C GLY A 32 -8.66 10.74 -4.24
N PRO A 33 -8.26 10.04 -5.31
CA PRO A 33 -8.72 10.29 -6.68
C PRO A 33 -10.23 10.21 -6.84
N LEU A 34 -10.89 9.27 -6.16
CA LEU A 34 -12.34 9.12 -6.20
C LEU A 34 -13.04 10.36 -5.61
N LEU A 35 -12.59 10.82 -4.45
CA LEU A 35 -13.12 12.02 -3.81
C LEU A 35 -12.81 13.28 -4.62
N ALA A 36 -11.66 13.34 -5.27
CA ALA A 36 -11.34 14.42 -6.21
C ALA A 36 -12.33 14.45 -7.38
N ALA A 37 -12.62 13.29 -7.98
CA ALA A 37 -13.56 13.18 -9.09
C ALA A 37 -15.01 13.52 -8.70
N LEU A 38 -15.47 13.12 -7.53
CA LEU A 38 -16.86 13.27 -7.09
C LEU A 38 -17.15 14.59 -6.40
N VAL A 39 -16.17 15.16 -5.70
CA VAL A 39 -16.38 16.34 -4.85
C VAL A 39 -15.62 17.55 -5.37
N VAL A 40 -14.32 17.41 -5.60
CA VAL A 40 -13.48 18.58 -5.94
C VAL A 40 -13.76 19.11 -7.35
N ILE A 41 -13.92 18.22 -8.32
CA ILE A 41 -14.17 18.64 -9.72
C ILE A 41 -15.53 19.34 -9.87
N PRO A 42 -16.67 18.79 -9.37
CA PRO A 42 -17.97 19.44 -9.54
C PRO A 42 -18.20 20.63 -8.60
N PHE A 43 -17.67 20.61 -7.36
CA PHE A 43 -17.94 21.68 -6.36
C PHE A 43 -16.81 22.70 -6.23
N GLY A 44 -15.72 22.52 -7.00
CA GLY A 44 -14.59 23.44 -7.01
C GLY A 44 -13.62 23.24 -5.83
N GLN A 45 -12.51 23.98 -5.87
CA GLN A 45 -11.40 23.80 -4.92
C GLN A 45 -11.77 24.14 -3.48
N ALA A 46 -12.76 24.98 -3.24
CA ALA A 46 -13.22 25.34 -1.88
C ALA A 46 -13.75 24.13 -1.10
N SER A 47 -14.25 23.10 -1.80
CA SER A 47 -14.73 21.85 -1.16
C SER A 47 -13.63 21.04 -0.49
N ILE A 48 -12.35 21.30 -0.80
CA ILE A 48 -11.20 20.68 -0.10
C ILE A 48 -11.22 21.01 1.39
N GLY A 49 -11.77 22.18 1.78
CA GLY A 49 -11.92 22.56 3.18
C GLY A 49 -12.71 21.56 4.02
N TRP A 50 -13.68 20.83 3.44
CA TRP A 50 -14.44 19.80 4.14
C TRP A 50 -13.58 18.60 4.55
N PHE A 51 -12.50 18.30 3.80
CA PHE A 51 -11.56 17.23 4.16
C PHE A 51 -10.73 17.58 5.39
N ALA A 52 -10.60 18.87 5.76
CA ALA A 52 -9.97 19.27 7.02
C ALA A 52 -10.73 18.73 8.22
N LEU A 53 -12.07 18.63 8.17
CA LEU A 53 -12.87 18.02 9.22
C LEU A 53 -12.55 16.53 9.38
N ALA A 54 -12.40 15.81 8.28
CA ALA A 54 -11.99 14.40 8.30
C ALA A 54 -10.57 14.23 8.89
N ALA A 55 -9.66 15.16 8.61
CA ALA A 55 -8.31 15.15 9.18
C ALA A 55 -8.35 15.38 10.71
N ILE A 56 -9.16 16.33 11.19
CA ILE A 56 -9.34 16.58 12.62
C ILE A 56 -9.91 15.33 13.31
N LEU A 57 -10.90 14.68 12.71
CA LEU A 57 -11.50 13.46 13.22
C LEU A 57 -10.48 12.32 13.29
N ALA A 58 -9.63 12.17 12.26
CA ALA A 58 -8.54 11.20 12.25
C ALA A 58 -7.52 11.48 13.39
N ILE A 59 -7.16 12.75 13.62
CA ILE A 59 -6.27 13.15 14.72
C ILE A 59 -6.87 12.78 16.08
N LEU A 60 -8.17 13.03 16.28
CA LEU A 60 -8.87 12.69 17.52
C LEU A 60 -8.88 11.18 17.75
N ILE A 61 -9.19 10.39 16.73
CA ILE A 61 -9.19 8.91 16.81
C ILE A 61 -7.79 8.40 17.12
N LEU A 62 -6.77 8.86 16.38
CA LEU A 62 -5.38 8.43 16.60
C LEU A 62 -4.86 8.83 17.96
N SER A 63 -5.22 10.01 18.47
CA SER A 63 -4.83 10.44 19.82
C SER A 63 -5.44 9.56 20.91
N ARG A 64 -6.71 9.14 20.72
CA ARG A 64 -7.39 8.20 21.64
C ARG A 64 -6.74 6.83 21.62
N ILE A 65 -6.46 6.30 20.43
CA ILE A 65 -5.78 5.01 20.25
C ILE A 65 -4.35 5.07 20.84
N GLY A 66 -3.63 6.17 20.60
CA GLY A 66 -2.29 6.37 21.15
C GLY A 66 -2.25 6.39 22.68
N ARG A 67 -3.23 7.04 23.33
CA ARG A 67 -3.37 7.03 24.80
C ARG A 67 -3.69 5.62 25.33
N TRP A 68 -4.63 4.93 24.71
CA TRP A 68 -4.98 3.56 25.09
C TRP A 68 -3.77 2.62 24.94
N TYR A 69 -2.99 2.80 23.89
CA TYR A 69 -1.78 2.00 23.65
C TYR A 69 -0.67 2.28 24.68
N LYS A 70 -0.45 3.55 25.05
CA LYS A 70 0.48 3.90 26.15
C LYS A 70 0.11 3.17 27.45
N LEU A 71 -1.17 3.19 27.81
CA LEU A 71 -1.66 2.47 29.00
C LEU A 71 -1.42 0.96 28.93
N ARG A 72 -1.59 0.35 27.75
CA ARG A 72 -1.30 -1.08 27.56
C ARG A 72 0.18 -1.38 27.64
N LEU A 73 1.05 -0.54 27.09
CA LEU A 73 2.50 -0.71 27.16
C LEU A 73 3.04 -0.66 28.60
N THR A 74 2.53 0.23 29.43
CA THR A 74 2.93 0.32 30.85
C THR A 74 2.51 -0.93 31.63
N VAL A 75 1.35 -1.51 31.32
CA VAL A 75 0.90 -2.76 31.93
C VAL A 75 1.71 -3.98 31.42
N THR A 76 2.11 -3.97 30.16
CA THR A 76 2.86 -5.09 29.54
C THR A 76 4.37 -5.01 29.82
N ALA A 77 4.92 -3.83 30.09
CA ALA A 77 6.32 -3.65 30.46
C ALA A 77 6.68 -4.33 31.79
N ASN A 78 5.69 -4.62 32.65
CA ASN A 78 5.84 -5.40 33.87
C ASN A 78 5.78 -6.94 33.66
N ARG A 79 5.55 -7.42 32.43
CA ARG A 79 5.75 -8.82 32.09
C ARG A 79 7.19 -9.03 31.68
N PRO A 80 7.94 -9.95 32.33
CA PRO A 80 9.27 -10.27 31.87
C PRO A 80 9.19 -10.68 30.40
N ALA A 81 10.08 -10.11 29.61
CA ALA A 81 10.21 -10.40 28.19
C ALA A 81 10.63 -11.88 28.01
N ALA A 82 9.65 -12.79 28.21
CA ALA A 82 9.80 -14.17 27.86
C ALA A 82 9.85 -14.25 26.34
N ALA A 83 11.08 -14.25 25.86
CA ALA A 83 11.55 -14.96 24.67
C ALA A 83 10.65 -14.92 23.44
N ALA A 84 10.78 -13.90 22.64
CA ALA A 84 10.78 -14.08 21.21
C ALA A 84 12.18 -13.76 20.65
N ALA A 85 13.20 -14.36 21.25
CA ALA A 85 14.48 -14.56 20.60
C ALA A 85 14.26 -15.67 19.57
N ALA A 86 13.79 -15.33 18.38
CA ALA A 86 14.07 -16.14 17.21
C ALA A 86 15.59 -16.40 17.23
N PRO A 87 16.07 -17.65 16.99
CA PRO A 87 17.49 -17.95 17.02
C PRO A 87 18.19 -16.96 16.09
N ALA A 88 19.03 -16.13 16.67
CA ALA A 88 19.87 -15.20 15.93
C ALA A 88 20.80 -16.08 15.09
N HIS A 89 20.42 -16.36 13.84
CA HIS A 89 21.36 -16.83 12.86
C HIS A 89 22.48 -15.80 12.83
N HIS A 90 23.66 -16.17 13.30
CA HIS A 90 24.88 -15.36 13.22
C HIS A 90 25.31 -15.19 11.75
N LEU A 91 24.50 -14.46 10.99
CA LEU A 91 24.88 -14.01 9.65
C LEU A 91 25.96 -12.93 9.83
N GLY A 92 27.11 -13.15 9.19
CA GLY A 92 28.19 -12.19 9.23
C GLY A 92 27.71 -10.79 8.86
N LYS A 93 28.19 -9.75 9.52
CA LYS A 93 27.80 -8.33 9.35
C LYS A 93 27.77 -7.88 7.88
N ARG A 94 28.62 -8.45 7.02
CA ARG A 94 28.67 -8.16 5.58
C ARG A 94 27.43 -8.71 4.86
N LYS A 95 26.95 -9.92 5.19
CA LYS A 95 25.74 -10.51 4.60
C LYS A 95 24.49 -9.75 5.02
N ILE A 96 24.43 -9.29 6.26
CA ILE A 96 23.32 -8.47 6.78
C ILE A 96 23.27 -7.12 6.03
N ARG A 97 24.39 -6.42 5.86
CA ARG A 97 24.45 -5.16 5.12
C ARG A 97 24.04 -5.33 3.65
N LEU A 98 24.50 -6.39 3.01
CA LEU A 98 24.13 -6.69 1.62
C LEU A 98 22.63 -7.00 1.51
N ALA A 99 22.07 -7.80 2.41
CA ALA A 99 20.64 -8.10 2.43
C ALA A 99 19.77 -6.85 2.67
N LEU A 100 20.19 -5.96 3.58
CA LEU A 100 19.53 -4.68 3.83
C LEU A 100 19.63 -3.76 2.62
N GLY A 101 20.78 -3.73 1.93
CA GLY A 101 20.97 -2.96 0.70
C GLY A 101 20.03 -3.43 -0.42
N ILE A 102 19.98 -4.74 -0.66
CA ILE A 102 19.07 -5.33 -1.66
C ILE A 102 17.61 -5.01 -1.30
N LEU A 103 17.23 -5.19 -0.04
CA LEU A 103 15.88 -4.88 0.41
C LEU A 103 15.55 -3.39 0.22
N GLY A 104 16.49 -2.51 0.52
CA GLY A 104 16.36 -1.06 0.32
C GLY A 104 16.11 -0.71 -1.15
N VAL A 105 16.90 -1.29 -2.06
CA VAL A 105 16.74 -1.08 -3.52
C VAL A 105 15.38 -1.59 -4.00
N LEU A 106 14.93 -2.77 -3.54
CA LEU A 106 13.62 -3.31 -3.91
C LEU A 106 12.47 -2.42 -3.42
N VAL A 107 12.54 -1.95 -2.19
CA VAL A 107 11.53 -1.05 -1.61
C VAL A 107 11.53 0.29 -2.37
N PHE A 108 12.69 0.87 -2.63
CA PHE A 108 12.82 2.10 -3.41
C PHE A 108 12.23 1.94 -4.82
N SER A 109 12.59 0.87 -5.53
CA SER A 109 12.08 0.57 -6.87
C SER A 109 10.55 0.47 -6.88
N LYS A 110 9.97 -0.23 -5.89
CA LYS A 110 8.52 -0.35 -5.73
C LYS A 110 7.85 1.02 -5.55
N TYR A 111 8.35 1.83 -4.63
CA TYR A 111 7.75 3.15 -4.37
C TYR A 111 7.93 4.10 -5.54
N PHE A 112 9.08 4.06 -6.20
CA PHE A 112 9.33 4.84 -7.41
C PHE A 112 8.35 4.47 -8.52
N TYR A 113 8.12 3.17 -8.74
CA TYR A 113 7.13 2.68 -9.71
C TYR A 113 5.70 3.15 -9.39
N ILE A 114 5.26 2.98 -8.15
CA ILE A 114 3.92 3.42 -7.73
C ILE A 114 3.77 4.93 -7.88
N ALA A 115 4.77 5.71 -7.48
CA ALA A 115 4.75 7.17 -7.62
C ALA A 115 4.69 7.61 -9.08
N SER A 116 5.47 6.96 -9.96
CA SER A 116 5.43 7.21 -11.40
C SER A 116 4.04 6.89 -11.97
N MET A 117 3.49 5.73 -11.67
CA MET A 117 2.15 5.35 -12.12
C MET A 117 1.09 6.31 -11.59
N THR A 118 1.13 6.68 -10.33
CA THR A 118 0.12 7.59 -9.75
C THR A 118 0.16 8.98 -10.36
N ASN A 119 1.35 9.51 -10.65
CA ASN A 119 1.49 10.88 -11.17
C ASN A 119 1.31 10.94 -12.70
N TYR A 120 1.91 9.99 -13.45
CA TYR A 120 1.92 10.07 -14.91
C TYR A 120 0.76 9.36 -15.59
N PHE A 121 0.13 8.38 -14.94
CA PHE A 121 -0.96 7.61 -15.52
C PHE A 121 -2.17 8.49 -15.90
N THR A 122 -2.50 9.46 -15.06
CA THR A 122 -3.57 10.42 -15.32
C THR A 122 -3.26 11.27 -16.56
N PHE A 123 -2.04 11.80 -16.65
CA PHE A 123 -1.61 12.58 -17.82
C PHE A 123 -1.57 11.74 -19.09
N PHE A 124 -1.05 10.51 -19.01
CA PHE A 124 -1.03 9.58 -20.14
C PHE A 124 -2.43 9.27 -20.67
N LEU A 125 -3.41 9.07 -19.78
CA LEU A 125 -4.79 8.82 -20.17
C LEU A 125 -5.43 10.04 -20.86
N MET A 126 -5.19 11.24 -20.34
CA MET A 126 -5.71 12.47 -20.93
C MET A 126 -5.07 12.78 -22.28
N ASP A 127 -3.76 12.62 -22.42
CA ASP A 127 -3.02 12.92 -23.64
C ASP A 127 -3.32 11.91 -24.75
N LYS A 128 -3.34 10.60 -24.42
CA LYS A 128 -3.50 9.53 -25.42
C LYS A 128 -4.96 9.30 -25.84
N PHE A 129 -5.91 9.45 -24.93
CA PHE A 129 -7.31 9.07 -25.14
C PHE A 129 -8.28 10.26 -25.08
N GLU A 130 -7.75 11.48 -24.89
CA GLU A 130 -8.52 12.73 -24.80
C GLU A 130 -9.69 12.67 -23.79
N ILE A 131 -9.55 11.85 -22.73
CA ILE A 131 -10.57 11.71 -21.70
C ILE A 131 -10.53 12.88 -20.72
N SER A 132 -11.69 13.18 -20.12
CA SER A 132 -11.79 14.23 -19.10
C SER A 132 -10.95 13.90 -17.87
N VAL A 133 -10.55 14.95 -17.14
CA VAL A 133 -9.83 14.82 -15.86
C VAL A 133 -10.58 13.88 -14.90
N GLN A 134 -11.91 14.00 -14.87
CA GLN A 134 -12.76 13.14 -14.04
C GLN A 134 -12.67 11.66 -14.42
N GLY A 135 -12.70 11.36 -15.74
CA GLY A 135 -12.52 9.98 -16.23
C GLY A 135 -11.16 9.41 -15.89
N ALA A 136 -10.10 10.20 -16.02
CA ALA A 136 -8.74 9.80 -15.65
C ALA A 136 -8.62 9.49 -14.15
N GLN A 137 -9.30 10.26 -13.27
CA GLN A 137 -9.33 10.00 -11.84
C GLN A 137 -10.07 8.69 -11.49
N TYR A 138 -11.14 8.34 -12.21
CA TYR A 138 -11.78 7.02 -12.03
C TYR A 138 -10.87 5.86 -12.43
N CYS A 139 -10.12 6.00 -13.51
CA CYS A 139 -9.14 4.98 -13.91
C CYS A 139 -8.03 4.83 -12.86
N LEU A 140 -7.53 5.94 -12.31
CA LEU A 140 -6.55 5.93 -11.24
C LEU A 140 -7.10 5.29 -9.96
N PHE A 141 -8.34 5.60 -9.58
CA PHE A 141 -9.03 4.93 -8.48
C PHE A 141 -9.10 3.41 -8.69
N THR A 142 -9.44 2.98 -9.90
CA THR A 142 -9.52 1.54 -10.24
C THR A 142 -8.17 0.85 -10.09
N PHE A 143 -7.08 1.48 -10.56
CA PHE A 143 -5.70 0.98 -10.37
C PHE A 143 -5.32 0.85 -8.89
N LEU A 144 -5.53 1.91 -8.12
CA LEU A 144 -5.18 1.92 -6.68
C LEU A 144 -6.08 0.99 -5.87
N GLY A 145 -7.36 0.87 -6.25
CA GLY A 145 -8.29 -0.08 -5.67
C GLY A 145 -7.87 -1.54 -5.92
N ALA A 146 -7.46 -1.86 -7.14
CA ALA A 146 -6.88 -3.16 -7.47
C ALA A 146 -5.63 -3.45 -6.64
N SER A 147 -4.75 -2.46 -6.45
CA SER A 147 -3.57 -2.58 -5.59
C SER A 147 -3.92 -2.84 -4.12
N ALA A 148 -5.01 -2.25 -3.61
CA ALA A 148 -5.50 -2.56 -2.27
C ALA A 148 -5.96 -4.02 -2.17
N VAL A 149 -6.72 -4.51 -3.15
CA VAL A 149 -7.16 -5.91 -3.23
C VAL A 149 -5.97 -6.86 -3.34
N GLY A 150 -5.00 -6.56 -4.22
CA GLY A 150 -3.76 -7.32 -4.37
C GLY A 150 -2.97 -7.42 -3.06
N THR A 151 -2.92 -6.34 -2.27
CA THR A 151 -2.29 -6.34 -0.94
C THR A 151 -3.00 -7.28 0.03
N VAL A 152 -4.34 -7.35 0.01
CA VAL A 152 -5.12 -8.30 0.83
C VAL A 152 -4.79 -9.73 0.44
N ALA A 153 -4.82 -10.03 -0.85
CA ALA A 153 -4.55 -11.37 -1.37
C ALA A 153 -3.08 -11.78 -1.17
N GLY A 154 -2.15 -10.86 -1.36
CA GLY A 154 -0.71 -11.09 -1.25
C GLY A 154 -0.25 -11.53 0.13
N GLY A 155 -0.92 -11.08 1.21
CA GLY A 155 -0.60 -11.49 2.58
C GLY A 155 -0.75 -12.99 2.79
N PRO A 156 -1.95 -13.56 2.65
CA PRO A 156 -2.19 -15.00 2.75
C PRO A 156 -1.40 -15.84 1.75
N LEU A 157 -1.26 -15.36 0.51
CA LEU A 157 -0.43 -16.04 -0.50
C LEU A 157 1.03 -16.11 -0.07
N GLY A 158 1.57 -14.99 0.46
CA GLY A 158 2.94 -14.94 0.97
C GLY A 158 3.19 -15.86 2.14
N ASP A 159 2.19 -16.03 3.01
CA ASP A 159 2.28 -16.97 4.14
C ASP A 159 2.18 -18.44 3.69
N ARG A 160 1.43 -18.73 2.60
CA ARG A 160 1.22 -20.09 2.09
C ARG A 160 2.31 -20.56 1.13
N PHE A 161 2.68 -19.76 0.14
CA PHE A 161 3.65 -20.11 -0.91
C PHE A 161 5.07 -19.64 -0.63
N GLY A 162 5.25 -18.82 0.40
CA GLY A 162 6.53 -18.21 0.73
C GLY A 162 6.72 -16.85 0.07
N ARG A 163 7.13 -15.87 0.87
CA ARG A 163 7.26 -14.45 0.48
C ARG A 163 8.16 -14.23 -0.72
N LYS A 164 9.22 -15.04 -0.85
CA LYS A 164 10.17 -14.95 -1.97
C LYS A 164 9.49 -15.19 -3.32
N TYR A 165 8.68 -16.23 -3.43
CA TYR A 165 8.01 -16.58 -4.69
C TYR A 165 6.93 -15.57 -5.07
N VAL A 166 6.20 -15.04 -4.09
CA VAL A 166 5.19 -14.00 -4.35
C VAL A 166 5.84 -12.71 -4.86
N ILE A 167 6.96 -12.29 -4.28
CA ILE A 167 7.70 -11.11 -4.76
C ILE A 167 8.19 -11.31 -6.20
N TRP A 168 8.79 -12.46 -6.52
CA TRP A 168 9.24 -12.74 -7.88
C TRP A 168 8.09 -12.80 -8.88
N GLY A 169 7.00 -13.47 -8.51
CA GLY A 169 5.80 -13.56 -9.34
C GLY A 169 5.17 -12.19 -9.62
N SER A 170 5.09 -11.33 -8.61
CA SER A 170 4.57 -9.97 -8.74
C SER A 170 5.43 -9.10 -9.67
N ILE A 171 6.76 -9.09 -9.49
CA ILE A 171 7.65 -8.27 -10.31
C ILE A 171 7.67 -8.76 -11.76
N LEU A 172 7.85 -10.07 -11.99
CA LEU A 172 7.87 -10.66 -13.33
C LEU A 172 6.50 -10.59 -14.01
N GLY A 173 5.42 -10.70 -13.22
CA GLY A 173 4.06 -10.57 -13.72
C GLY A 173 3.73 -9.14 -14.18
N ALA A 174 4.07 -8.12 -13.40
CA ALA A 174 3.77 -6.74 -13.73
C ALA A 174 4.57 -6.21 -14.94
N ALA A 175 5.80 -6.67 -15.14
CA ALA A 175 6.71 -6.15 -16.16
C ALA A 175 6.15 -6.22 -17.60
N PRO A 176 5.67 -7.38 -18.12
CA PRO A 176 5.17 -7.48 -19.49
C PRO A 176 3.90 -6.63 -19.69
N PHE A 177 3.02 -6.57 -18.70
CA PHE A 177 1.78 -5.77 -18.78
C PHE A 177 2.07 -4.28 -18.80
N THR A 178 3.08 -3.82 -18.04
CA THR A 178 3.52 -2.42 -18.06
C THR A 178 4.09 -2.04 -19.43
N LEU A 179 4.84 -2.94 -20.09
CA LEU A 179 5.38 -2.71 -21.44
C LEU A 179 4.29 -2.68 -22.53
N LEU A 180 3.19 -3.40 -22.34
CA LEU A 180 2.05 -3.40 -23.27
C LEU A 180 1.15 -2.17 -23.13
N LEU A 181 1.20 -1.46 -21.99
CA LEU A 181 0.33 -0.32 -21.68
C LEU A 181 0.35 0.80 -22.74
N PRO A 182 1.50 1.20 -23.33
CA PRO A 182 1.55 2.22 -24.38
C PRO A 182 0.86 1.81 -25.70
N TYR A 183 0.73 0.51 -25.98
CA TYR A 183 0.14 -0.02 -27.21
C TYR A 183 -1.34 -0.37 -27.09
N ALA A 184 -1.89 -0.35 -25.88
CA ALA A 184 -3.24 -0.76 -25.57
C ALA A 184 -4.29 0.32 -25.91
N ASN A 185 -5.53 -0.11 -26.23
CA ASN A 185 -6.70 0.75 -26.30
C ASN A 185 -7.19 1.09 -24.89
N LEU A 186 -8.10 2.06 -24.74
CA LEU A 186 -8.59 2.53 -23.44
C LEU A 186 -9.08 1.37 -22.53
N THR A 187 -9.92 0.49 -23.06
CA THR A 187 -10.44 -0.66 -22.31
C THR A 187 -9.33 -1.62 -21.89
N CYS A 188 -8.41 -1.93 -22.81
CA CYS A 188 -7.25 -2.77 -22.50
C CYS A 188 -6.33 -2.09 -21.46
N THR A 189 -6.16 -0.78 -21.55
CA THR A 189 -5.34 -0.01 -20.58
C THR A 189 -5.92 -0.11 -19.17
N ILE A 190 -7.24 -0.02 -19.01
CA ILE A 190 -7.91 -0.19 -17.71
C ILE A 190 -7.72 -1.61 -17.18
N VAL A 191 -7.95 -2.62 -18.03
CA VAL A 191 -7.75 -4.03 -17.63
C VAL A 191 -6.31 -4.31 -17.25
N LEU A 192 -5.35 -3.84 -18.05
CA LEU A 192 -3.92 -3.95 -17.73
C LEU A 192 -3.57 -3.25 -16.42
N ALA A 193 -4.11 -2.05 -16.18
CA ALA A 193 -3.90 -1.32 -14.94
C ALA A 193 -4.44 -2.10 -13.72
N VAL A 194 -5.59 -2.77 -13.84
CA VAL A 194 -6.12 -3.65 -12.79
C VAL A 194 -5.19 -4.83 -12.54
N ILE A 195 -4.72 -5.50 -13.59
CA ILE A 195 -3.80 -6.64 -13.47
C ILE A 195 -2.47 -6.22 -12.84
N ILE A 196 -1.93 -5.07 -13.23
CA ILE A 196 -0.70 -4.50 -12.67
C ILE A 196 -0.89 -4.11 -11.20
N GLY A 197 -2.09 -3.64 -10.84
CA GLY A 197 -2.41 -3.26 -9.46
C GLY A 197 -2.56 -4.46 -8.52
N LEU A 198 -3.03 -5.61 -9.02
CA LEU A 198 -3.20 -6.85 -8.26
C LEU A 198 -1.86 -7.53 -7.94
#